data_1526404c1fb4c3d722a4d79860e46368
#
_entry.id   1526404c1fb4c3d722a4d79860e46368
#
_cell.length_a   1.000
_cell.length_b   1.000
_cell.length_c   1.000
_cell.angle_alpha   90.00
_cell.angle_beta   90.00
_cell.angle_gamma   90.00
#
_symmetry.space_group_name_H-M   'P 1'
#
loop_
_entity.id
_entity.type
_entity.pdbx_description
1 polymer ?
#
loop_
_entity_poly.entity_id
_entity_poly.type
_entity_poly.pdbx_seq_one_letter_code
_entity_poly.pdbx_strand_id
1 'polypeptide(L)'
;MTQAGVGSEEKEGKMMNEQALRMTDADHPPTPEELGEWLGNRAHSFWERFSRFIGETYPGVFSPEWLFGGKKHGWSLRYKKSRSFCTMVPERGRFSLVIVFGAEERAKAEAILPRLSEETGKAYSEAATYHDGKWVLLAIGGEAALSDAIALLTVKRKPKAVPEKHQMQEPSP
;
A
#
# COMPACT_ATOMS: atom_id res chain seq x y z
N MET A 1 31.71 29.16 -14.51
CA MET A 1 30.24 29.19 -14.35
C MET A 1 29.75 27.82 -14.00
N THR A 2 29.45 27.58 -12.77
CA THR A 2 29.09 26.29 -12.21
C THR A 2 27.62 26.21 -11.92
N GLN A 3 26.85 25.48 -12.74
CA GLN A 3 25.47 25.10 -12.43
C GLN A 3 25.40 23.70 -11.81
N ALA A 4 26.36 23.33 -10.98
CA ALA A 4 26.41 22.01 -10.37
C ALA A 4 25.72 21.91 -8.99
N GLY A 5 25.07 22.98 -8.53
CA GLY A 5 24.53 23.05 -7.17
C GLY A 5 23.02 22.79 -7.03
N VAL A 6 22.24 22.94 -8.11
CA VAL A 6 20.77 22.95 -8.00
C VAL A 6 20.17 21.54 -7.89
N GLY A 7 20.82 20.55 -8.49
CA GLY A 7 20.28 19.17 -8.47
C GLY A 7 20.49 18.41 -7.17
N SER A 8 21.47 18.79 -6.37
CA SER A 8 21.74 18.14 -5.08
C SER A 8 20.87 18.72 -3.96
N GLU A 9 20.63 20.02 -3.96
CA GLU A 9 19.77 20.68 -2.97
C GLU A 9 18.29 20.27 -3.15
N GLU A 10 17.83 20.13 -4.38
CA GLU A 10 16.47 19.64 -4.66
C GLU A 10 16.29 18.18 -4.23
N LYS A 11 17.29 17.33 -4.44
CA LYS A 11 17.26 15.93 -3.99
C LYS A 11 17.33 15.82 -2.47
N GLU A 12 18.15 16.61 -1.83
CA GLU A 12 18.25 16.66 -0.36
C GLU A 12 16.97 17.21 0.27
N GLY A 13 16.38 18.26 -0.28
CA GLY A 13 15.12 18.81 0.15
C GLY A 13 13.96 17.83 -0.04
N LYS A 14 13.95 17.09 -1.13
CA LYS A 14 12.95 16.05 -1.39
C LYS A 14 13.10 14.86 -0.45
N MET A 15 14.34 14.44 -0.16
CA MET A 15 14.63 13.37 0.80
C MET A 15 14.27 13.77 2.23
N MET A 16 14.54 15.00 2.65
CA MET A 16 14.15 15.52 3.95
C MET A 16 12.62 15.63 4.09
N ASN A 17 11.90 16.01 3.04
CA ASN A 17 10.44 16.01 3.02
C ASN A 17 9.85 14.61 3.12
N GLU A 18 10.45 13.63 2.45
CA GLU A 18 10.00 12.23 2.54
C GLU A 18 10.21 11.64 3.93
N GLN A 19 11.33 11.95 4.58
CA GLN A 19 11.60 11.54 5.96
C GLN A 19 10.62 12.17 6.96
N ALA A 20 10.28 13.44 6.77
CA ALA A 20 9.32 14.14 7.63
C ALA A 20 7.88 13.59 7.50
N LEU A 21 7.58 12.86 6.41
CA LEU A 21 6.26 12.26 6.20
C LEU A 21 6.10 10.91 6.88
N ARG A 22 7.17 10.21 7.17
CA ARG A 22 7.14 8.85 7.71
C ARG A 22 7.25 8.80 9.23
N MET A 23 6.71 7.76 9.83
CA MET A 23 6.83 7.51 11.26
C MET A 23 8.18 6.84 11.54
N THR A 24 9.12 7.60 12.11
CA THR A 24 10.52 7.18 12.26
C THR A 24 10.98 6.98 13.70
N ASP A 25 10.09 7.05 14.67
CA ASP A 25 10.41 6.74 16.06
C ASP A 25 10.64 5.23 16.24
N ALA A 26 11.88 4.85 16.55
CA ALA A 26 12.30 3.46 16.64
C ALA A 26 11.89 2.74 17.94
N ASP A 27 11.41 3.48 18.95
CA ASP A 27 11.18 2.94 20.29
C ASP A 27 10.13 1.82 20.32
N HIS A 28 9.06 1.97 19.55
CA HIS A 28 8.00 0.98 19.44
C HIS A 28 7.22 1.15 18.12
N PRO A 29 6.53 0.11 17.67
CA PRO A 29 5.60 0.24 16.55
C PRO A 29 4.50 1.26 16.85
N PRO A 30 3.95 1.93 15.83
CA PRO A 30 2.86 2.89 16.05
C PRO A 30 1.69 2.27 16.80
N THR A 31 1.22 2.97 17.82
CA THR A 31 -0.05 2.63 18.47
C THR A 31 -1.22 3.06 17.59
N PRO A 32 -2.43 2.50 17.78
CA PRO A 32 -3.60 2.95 17.02
C PRO A 32 -3.86 4.46 17.12
N GLU A 33 -3.61 5.06 18.29
CA GLU A 33 -3.78 6.49 18.51
C GLU A 33 -2.74 7.31 17.73
N GLU A 34 -1.48 6.93 17.82
CA GLU A 34 -0.39 7.57 17.08
C GLU A 34 -0.61 7.50 15.58
N LEU A 35 -1.03 6.33 15.10
CA LEU A 35 -1.34 6.11 13.69
C LEU A 35 -2.48 7.01 13.21
N GLY A 36 -3.55 7.10 13.98
CA GLY A 36 -4.70 7.94 13.67
C GLY A 36 -4.34 9.42 13.62
N GLU A 37 -3.53 9.90 14.57
CA GLU A 37 -3.05 11.28 14.59
C GLU A 37 -2.14 11.59 13.41
N TRP A 38 -1.26 10.67 13.05
CA TRP A 38 -0.33 10.84 11.94
C TRP A 38 -1.03 10.88 10.59
N LEU A 39 -1.95 9.96 10.37
CA LEU A 39 -2.71 9.87 9.13
C LEU A 39 -3.76 10.98 8.99
N GLY A 40 -4.36 11.40 10.10
CA GLY A 40 -5.53 12.27 10.07
C GLY A 40 -6.81 11.48 9.77
N ASN A 41 -7.96 12.08 10.01
CA ASN A 41 -9.26 11.39 9.98
C ASN A 41 -9.56 10.74 8.62
N ARG A 42 -9.31 11.46 7.52
CA ARG A 42 -9.60 10.96 6.18
C ARG A 42 -8.70 9.78 5.79
N ALA A 43 -7.41 9.95 5.92
CA ALA A 43 -6.45 8.89 5.56
C ALA A 43 -6.59 7.68 6.50
N HIS A 44 -6.87 7.91 7.78
CA HIS A 44 -7.13 6.84 8.74
C HIS A 44 -8.38 6.03 8.35
N SER A 45 -9.42 6.68 7.87
CA SER A 45 -10.61 6.00 7.34
C SER A 45 -10.27 5.07 6.16
N PHE A 46 -9.45 5.53 5.21
CA PHE A 46 -8.98 4.70 4.10
C PHE A 46 -8.10 3.55 4.57
N TRP A 47 -7.23 3.80 5.54
CA TRP A 47 -6.41 2.76 6.16
C TRP A 47 -7.25 1.65 6.76
N GLU A 48 -8.24 1.99 7.54
CA GLU A 48 -9.15 1.02 8.16
C GLU A 48 -9.97 0.25 7.14
N ARG A 49 -10.48 0.94 6.12
CA ARG A 49 -11.23 0.31 5.02
C ARG A 49 -10.36 -0.69 4.26
N PHE A 50 -9.12 -0.32 3.99
CA PHE A 50 -8.16 -1.19 3.30
C PHE A 50 -7.81 -2.41 4.16
N SER A 51 -7.54 -2.22 5.43
CA SER A 51 -7.27 -3.30 6.38
C SER A 51 -8.45 -4.27 6.50
N ARG A 52 -9.65 -3.74 6.54
CA ARG A 52 -10.89 -4.53 6.56
C ARG A 52 -11.06 -5.32 5.26
N PHE A 53 -10.80 -4.69 4.12
CA PHE A 53 -10.83 -5.38 2.83
C PHE A 53 -9.93 -6.63 2.83
N ILE A 54 -8.70 -6.50 3.30
CA ILE A 54 -7.77 -7.64 3.37
C ILE A 54 -8.32 -8.74 4.30
N GLY A 55 -8.79 -8.37 5.48
CA GLY A 55 -9.32 -9.32 6.46
C GLY A 55 -10.56 -10.07 5.98
N GLU A 56 -11.46 -9.38 5.27
CA GLU A 56 -12.70 -9.96 4.76
C GLU A 56 -12.49 -10.77 3.47
N THR A 57 -11.58 -10.31 2.61
CA THR A 57 -11.33 -10.95 1.32
C THR A 57 -10.41 -12.17 1.44
N TYR A 58 -9.48 -12.12 2.36
CA TYR A 58 -8.48 -13.18 2.60
C TYR A 58 -8.49 -13.64 4.06
N PRO A 59 -9.61 -14.14 4.57
CA PRO A 59 -9.72 -14.51 5.98
C PRO A 59 -8.72 -15.60 6.38
N GLY A 60 -7.93 -15.32 7.42
CA GLY A 60 -6.94 -16.25 7.96
C GLY A 60 -5.71 -16.48 7.09
N VAL A 61 -5.53 -15.71 6.01
CA VAL A 61 -4.40 -15.89 5.08
C VAL A 61 -3.16 -15.13 5.54
N PHE A 62 -3.32 -13.89 5.97
CA PHE A 62 -2.21 -13.01 6.31
C PHE A 62 -2.18 -12.65 7.78
N SER A 63 -0.96 -12.53 8.33
CA SER A 63 -0.72 -11.95 9.65
C SER A 63 0.07 -10.66 9.44
N PRO A 64 -0.54 -9.48 9.68
CA PRO A 64 0.17 -8.22 9.51
C PRO A 64 1.27 -8.05 10.55
N GLU A 65 2.42 -7.55 10.11
CA GLU A 65 3.61 -7.38 10.93
C GLU A 65 4.19 -5.98 10.72
N TRP A 66 4.42 -5.27 11.83
CA TRP A 66 5.13 -4.00 11.79
C TRP A 66 6.62 -4.22 11.59
N LEU A 67 7.19 -3.52 10.62
CA LEU A 67 8.61 -3.54 10.30
C LEU A 67 9.19 -2.14 10.40
N PHE A 68 10.37 -2.04 10.99
CA PHE A 68 11.10 -0.79 11.05
C PHE A 68 12.24 -0.79 10.03
N GLY A 69 12.19 0.10 9.06
CA GLY A 69 13.17 0.23 7.99
C GLY A 69 14.29 1.25 8.27
N GLY A 70 14.52 1.58 9.53
CA GLY A 70 15.50 2.58 9.93
C GLY A 70 14.95 4.01 9.84
N LYS A 71 15.79 4.98 10.17
CA LYS A 71 15.41 6.41 10.22
C LYS A 71 14.98 6.97 8.86
N LYS A 72 15.41 6.35 7.77
CA LYS A 72 15.08 6.78 6.41
C LYS A 72 13.68 6.32 5.99
N HIS A 73 13.33 5.08 6.32
CA HIS A 73 12.10 4.45 5.82
C HIS A 73 10.99 4.39 6.87
N GLY A 74 11.34 4.35 8.16
CA GLY A 74 10.38 4.31 9.25
C GLY A 74 9.60 3.01 9.34
N TRP A 75 8.44 3.07 9.98
CA TRP A 75 7.56 1.95 10.20
C TRP A 75 6.67 1.66 8.98
N SER A 76 6.45 0.39 8.71
CA SER A 76 5.51 -0.09 7.70
C SER A 76 4.82 -1.37 8.17
N LEU A 77 3.60 -1.58 7.72
CA LEU A 77 2.79 -2.76 8.06
C LEU A 77 2.73 -3.70 6.86
N ARG A 78 3.38 -4.85 6.98
CA ARG A 78 3.48 -5.83 5.91
C ARG A 78 2.48 -6.97 6.09
N TYR A 79 1.74 -7.25 5.04
CA TYR A 79 0.91 -8.44 4.90
C TYR A 79 1.66 -9.48 4.09
N LYS A 80 1.94 -10.61 4.70
CA LYS A 80 2.76 -11.68 4.13
C LYS A 80 2.16 -13.04 4.45
N LYS A 81 2.28 -13.97 3.50
CA LYS A 81 2.16 -15.41 3.73
C LYS A 81 3.54 -16.03 3.49
N SER A 82 3.80 -16.62 2.32
CA SER A 82 5.14 -17.05 1.91
C SER A 82 5.91 -15.90 1.24
N ARG A 83 5.19 -15.05 0.51
CA ARG A 83 5.71 -13.84 -0.15
C ARG A 83 4.93 -12.63 0.31
N SER A 84 5.52 -11.45 0.16
CA SER A 84 4.83 -10.20 0.45
C SER A 84 3.60 -10.04 -0.44
N PHE A 85 2.46 -9.79 0.17
CA PHE A 85 1.23 -9.46 -0.53
C PHE A 85 1.15 -7.95 -0.77
N CYS A 86 1.29 -7.17 0.29
CA CYS A 86 1.41 -5.72 0.21
C CYS A 86 2.00 -5.17 1.51
N THR A 87 2.54 -3.96 1.43
CA THR A 87 3.06 -3.24 2.59
C THR A 87 2.43 -1.86 2.66
N MET A 88 1.79 -1.56 3.77
CA MET A 88 1.18 -0.25 4.03
C MET A 88 2.19 0.64 4.76
N VAL A 89 2.47 1.81 4.21
CA VAL A 89 3.45 2.77 4.75
C VAL A 89 2.70 4.00 5.23
N PRO A 90 2.56 4.22 6.54
CA PRO A 90 1.91 5.43 7.03
C PRO A 90 2.78 6.65 6.77
N GLU A 91 2.16 7.67 6.20
CA GLU A 91 2.75 8.97 5.93
C GLU A 91 1.87 10.05 6.55
N ARG A 92 2.41 11.23 6.76
CA ARG A 92 1.62 12.32 7.36
C ARG A 92 0.48 12.74 6.42
N GLY A 93 -0.75 12.52 6.85
CA GLY A 93 -1.95 12.88 6.10
C GLY A 93 -2.35 11.93 4.98
N ARG A 94 -1.60 10.83 4.78
CA ARG A 94 -1.90 9.81 3.77
C ARG A 94 -1.16 8.51 4.11
N PHE A 95 -1.41 7.45 3.33
CA PHE A 95 -0.51 6.30 3.34
C PHE A 95 -0.16 5.87 1.92
N SER A 96 0.96 5.23 1.78
CA SER A 96 1.39 4.61 0.53
C SER A 96 1.32 3.10 0.64
N LEU A 97 1.11 2.45 -0.49
CA LEU A 97 1.04 1.00 -0.58
C LEU A 97 2.12 0.49 -1.52
N VAL A 98 2.93 -0.44 -1.04
CA VAL A 98 3.93 -1.12 -1.86
C VAL A 98 3.39 -2.49 -2.24
N ILE A 99 3.33 -2.77 -3.55
CA ILE A 99 2.93 -4.06 -4.09
C ILE A 99 4.04 -4.57 -5.00
N VAL A 100 4.49 -5.81 -4.77
CA VAL A 100 5.48 -6.46 -5.62
C VAL A 100 4.76 -7.47 -6.51
N PHE A 101 4.86 -7.28 -7.82
CA PHE A 101 4.24 -8.17 -8.81
C PHE A 101 5.29 -9.09 -9.43
N GLY A 102 5.15 -10.39 -9.23
CA GLY A 102 5.92 -11.40 -9.94
C GLY A 102 5.54 -11.47 -11.43
N ALA A 103 6.22 -12.29 -12.21
CA ALA A 103 6.03 -12.35 -13.67
C ALA A 103 4.59 -12.65 -14.09
N GLU A 104 3.97 -13.64 -13.48
CA GLU A 104 2.57 -14.01 -13.79
C GLU A 104 1.59 -12.94 -13.29
N GLU A 105 1.88 -12.35 -12.15
CA GLU A 105 1.06 -11.30 -11.56
C GLU A 105 1.09 -10.02 -12.39
N ARG A 106 2.22 -9.70 -13.00
CA ARG A 106 2.34 -8.54 -13.91
C ARG A 106 1.38 -8.64 -15.09
N ALA A 107 1.30 -9.80 -15.71
CA ALA A 107 0.38 -10.01 -16.84
C ALA A 107 -1.07 -9.74 -16.45
N LYS A 108 -1.48 -10.18 -15.26
CA LYS A 108 -2.82 -9.94 -14.72
C LYS A 108 -3.06 -8.46 -14.39
N ALA A 109 -2.07 -7.81 -13.78
CA ALA A 109 -2.16 -6.38 -13.45
C ALA A 109 -2.27 -5.53 -14.73
N GLU A 110 -1.42 -5.80 -15.71
CA GLU A 110 -1.39 -5.07 -16.99
C GLU A 110 -2.71 -5.20 -17.76
N ALA A 111 -3.39 -6.33 -17.64
CA ALA A 111 -4.69 -6.53 -18.28
C ALA A 111 -5.79 -5.61 -17.73
N ILE A 112 -5.69 -5.17 -16.48
CA ILE A 112 -6.70 -4.29 -15.87
C ILE A 112 -6.31 -2.81 -15.83
N LEU A 113 -5.03 -2.47 -16.08
CA LEU A 113 -4.56 -1.08 -16.03
C LEU A 113 -5.41 -0.10 -16.85
N PRO A 114 -5.89 -0.44 -18.07
CA PRO A 114 -6.74 0.48 -18.83
C PRO A 114 -8.04 0.89 -18.14
N ARG A 115 -8.50 0.14 -17.16
CA ARG A 115 -9.71 0.44 -16.38
C ARG A 115 -9.43 1.27 -15.13
N LEU A 116 -8.14 1.44 -14.78
CA LEU A 116 -7.73 2.15 -13.58
C LEU A 116 -7.42 3.60 -13.91
N SER A 117 -7.21 4.42 -12.88
CA SER A 117 -6.87 5.82 -13.07
C SER A 117 -5.52 6.01 -13.76
N GLU A 118 -5.33 7.14 -14.42
CA GLU A 118 -4.07 7.50 -15.05
C GLU A 118 -2.91 7.52 -14.05
N GLU A 119 -3.16 8.00 -12.85
CA GLU A 119 -2.16 8.05 -11.77
C GLU A 119 -1.65 6.66 -11.40
N THR A 120 -2.55 5.70 -11.29
CA THR A 120 -2.18 4.31 -11.00
C THR A 120 -1.42 3.69 -12.17
N GLY A 121 -1.88 3.92 -13.39
CA GLY A 121 -1.19 3.47 -14.60
C GLY A 121 0.23 4.02 -14.70
N LYS A 122 0.39 5.30 -14.38
CA LYS A 122 1.69 5.97 -14.36
C LYS A 122 2.60 5.39 -13.27
N ALA A 123 2.10 5.22 -12.06
CA ALA A 123 2.84 4.62 -10.95
C ALA A 123 3.32 3.21 -11.31
N TYR A 124 2.48 2.43 -11.96
CA TYR A 124 2.85 1.09 -12.42
C TYR A 124 3.93 1.13 -13.51
N SER A 125 3.76 1.97 -14.53
CA SER A 125 4.72 2.04 -15.65
C SER A 125 6.09 2.60 -15.24
N GLU A 126 6.14 3.50 -14.27
CA GLU A 126 7.39 4.07 -13.76
C GLU A 126 8.09 3.18 -12.73
N ALA A 127 7.43 2.14 -12.24
CA ALA A 127 7.98 1.25 -11.22
C ALA A 127 9.13 0.40 -11.75
N ALA A 128 10.17 0.22 -10.92
CA ALA A 128 11.31 -0.60 -11.27
C ALA A 128 10.97 -2.10 -11.16
N THR A 129 11.54 -2.88 -12.07
CA THR A 129 11.44 -4.34 -12.04
C THR A 129 12.81 -4.92 -11.67
N TYR A 130 12.82 -5.70 -10.59
CA TYR A 130 13.98 -6.43 -10.09
C TYR A 130 13.78 -7.93 -10.30
N HIS A 131 14.75 -8.74 -9.89
CA HIS A 131 14.66 -10.21 -10.01
C HIS A 131 13.48 -10.82 -9.25
N ASP A 132 13.05 -10.19 -8.17
CA ASP A 132 11.93 -10.65 -7.32
C ASP A 132 10.57 -10.08 -7.75
N GLY A 133 10.54 -9.16 -8.71
CA GLY A 133 9.32 -8.60 -9.25
C GLY A 133 9.35 -7.10 -9.49
N LYS A 134 8.22 -6.58 -9.91
CA LYS A 134 7.99 -5.15 -10.15
C LYS A 134 7.46 -4.51 -8.87
N TRP A 135 8.18 -3.53 -8.37
CA TRP A 135 7.89 -2.82 -7.13
C TRP A 135 7.06 -1.58 -7.39
N VAL A 136 5.78 -1.66 -7.15
CA VAL A 136 4.84 -0.56 -7.41
C VAL A 136 4.51 0.15 -6.12
N LEU A 137 4.71 1.47 -6.10
CA LEU A 137 4.36 2.34 -4.98
C LEU A 137 3.14 3.18 -5.36
N LEU A 138 2.05 3.01 -4.63
CA LEU A 138 0.81 3.76 -4.82
C LEU A 138 0.55 4.66 -3.62
N ALA A 139 0.39 5.95 -3.85
CA ALA A 139 -0.08 6.87 -2.82
C ALA A 139 -1.62 6.76 -2.72
N ILE A 140 -2.13 6.45 -1.54
CA ILE A 140 -3.57 6.32 -1.31
C ILE A 140 -4.08 7.62 -0.69
N GLY A 141 -4.45 8.54 -1.54
CA GLY A 141 -4.94 9.87 -1.13
C GLY A 141 -6.43 10.10 -1.39
N GLY A 142 -7.14 9.13 -1.93
CA GLY A 142 -8.56 9.27 -2.27
C GLY A 142 -9.21 7.96 -2.66
N GLU A 143 -10.51 8.02 -2.96
CA GLU A 143 -11.33 6.86 -3.32
C GLU A 143 -10.84 6.13 -4.57
N ALA A 144 -10.43 6.86 -5.60
CA ALA A 144 -9.95 6.26 -6.84
C ALA A 144 -8.70 5.42 -6.61
N ALA A 145 -7.71 5.95 -5.87
CA ALA A 145 -6.48 5.23 -5.55
C ALA A 145 -6.76 3.98 -4.70
N LEU A 146 -7.65 4.09 -3.73
CA LEU A 146 -8.06 2.95 -2.89
C LEU A 146 -8.73 1.86 -3.73
N SER A 147 -9.67 2.23 -4.59
CA SER A 147 -10.36 1.31 -5.50
C SER A 147 -9.38 0.61 -6.45
N ASP A 148 -8.44 1.35 -7.01
CA ASP A 148 -7.40 0.81 -7.90
C ASP A 148 -6.48 -0.18 -7.17
N ALA A 149 -6.06 0.16 -5.97
CA ALA A 149 -5.24 -0.72 -5.13
C ALA A 149 -5.94 -2.04 -4.84
N ILE A 150 -7.22 -1.99 -4.49
CA ILE A 150 -8.06 -3.17 -4.25
C ILE A 150 -8.15 -4.03 -5.52
N ALA A 151 -8.38 -3.42 -6.67
CA ALA A 151 -8.44 -4.13 -7.95
C ALA A 151 -7.13 -4.84 -8.28
N LEU A 152 -5.99 -4.14 -8.11
CA LEU A 152 -4.66 -4.71 -8.34
C LEU A 152 -4.35 -5.89 -7.41
N LEU A 153 -4.68 -5.77 -6.14
CA LEU A 153 -4.46 -6.85 -5.17
C LEU A 153 -5.36 -8.06 -5.45
N THR A 154 -6.58 -7.83 -5.90
CA THR A 154 -7.54 -8.88 -6.24
C THR A 154 -7.06 -9.72 -7.43
N VAL A 155 -6.41 -9.10 -8.43
CA VAL A 155 -5.82 -9.85 -9.54
C VAL A 155 -4.48 -10.48 -9.17
N LYS A 156 -3.71 -9.84 -8.27
CA LYS A 156 -2.45 -10.42 -7.77
C LYS A 156 -2.70 -11.73 -7.02
N ARG A 157 -3.73 -11.76 -6.19
CA ARG A 157 -4.13 -12.95 -5.45
C ARG A 157 -5.65 -13.08 -5.48
N LYS A 158 -6.10 -14.21 -5.99
CA LYS A 158 -7.52 -14.53 -6.03
C LYS A 158 -8.12 -14.49 -4.62
N PRO A 159 -9.26 -13.81 -4.41
CA PRO A 159 -9.93 -13.81 -3.12
C PRO A 159 -10.19 -15.23 -2.63
N LYS A 160 -10.02 -15.44 -1.32
CA LYS A 160 -10.38 -16.70 -0.72
C LYS A 160 -11.89 -16.82 -0.74
N ALA A 161 -12.42 -17.97 -1.21
CA ALA A 161 -13.85 -18.19 -1.23
C ALA A 161 -14.41 -17.98 0.17
N VAL A 162 -15.26 -16.97 0.33
CA VAL A 162 -16.00 -16.76 1.58
C VAL A 162 -17.02 -17.90 1.68
N PRO A 163 -17.05 -18.66 2.79
CA PRO A 163 -18.12 -19.60 3.00
C PRO A 163 -19.45 -18.87 2.87
N GLU A 164 -20.41 -19.45 2.18
CA GLU A 164 -21.71 -18.85 1.80
C GLU A 164 -22.61 -18.46 3.00
N LYS A 165 -22.03 -18.05 4.13
CA LYS A 165 -22.79 -17.62 5.32
C LYS A 165 -23.70 -16.41 5.06
N HIS A 166 -23.41 -15.64 4.01
CA HIS A 166 -24.26 -14.50 3.63
C HIS A 166 -25.46 -14.88 2.76
N GLN A 167 -25.45 -16.06 2.16
CA GLN A 167 -26.59 -16.54 1.35
C GLN A 167 -27.62 -17.33 2.16
N MET A 168 -27.29 -17.73 3.38
CA MET A 168 -28.18 -18.53 4.23
C MET A 168 -29.04 -17.70 5.19
N GLN A 169 -29.02 -16.38 5.08
CA GLN A 169 -29.82 -15.48 5.92
C GLN A 169 -31.02 -14.86 5.20
N GLU A 170 -31.47 -15.42 4.11
CA GLU A 170 -32.81 -15.08 3.65
C GLU A 170 -33.83 -15.77 4.58
N PRO A 171 -34.67 -14.97 5.25
CA PRO A 171 -35.74 -15.59 6.04
C PRO A 171 -36.61 -16.37 5.11
N SER A 172 -36.71 -17.65 5.35
CA SER A 172 -37.72 -18.47 4.72
C SER A 172 -39.11 -17.87 5.00
N PRO A 173 -39.96 -17.72 3.98
CA PRO A 173 -41.34 -17.26 4.22
C PRO A 173 -42.10 -18.19 5.12
#